data_438fbdd192abcf9f640f5e5a8363b320
#
_entry.id   438fbdd192abcf9f640f5e5a8363b320
#
_cell.length_a   1.000
_cell.length_b   1.000
_cell.length_c   1.000
_cell.angle_alpha   90.00
_cell.angle_beta   90.00
_cell.angle_gamma   90.00
#
_symmetry.space_group_name_H-M   'P 1'
#
loop_
_entity.id
_entity.type
_entity.pdbx_description
1 polymer ?
#
loop_
_entity_poly.entity_id
_entity_poly.type
_entity_poly.pdbx_seq_one_letter_code
_entity_poly.pdbx_strand_id
1 'polypeptide(L)'
;MGHGPCITKGDSERGINNMGESENGLKRQIGLFGAVAILVGAVIGSGIFMTPGTVAASAKSFGPFMVAWILAGASGILCSLVYAELSPAMPKAGGPYVYITEAFGNGFGFVYGWSMTIGNYIPLVAMLATGFASNLAKLIPGITPVGIKMVASAVIIALMILNIRGTKLGSTIANIFTVGKLLALLLVIIGGFFFISPENFTSVTTSSQTAEWNGVLSAAFPAFLAFGGYYQLAYMSADIKDPRK
;
A
#
# COMPACT_ATOMS: atom_id res chain seq x y z
N MET A 1 9.84 24.04 55.82
CA MET A 1 8.50 24.22 55.24
C MET A 1 8.67 24.68 53.80
N GLY A 2 8.62 23.77 52.87
CA GLY A 2 8.80 24.05 51.44
C GLY A 2 7.44 24.06 50.76
N HIS A 3 7.04 25.26 50.29
CA HIS A 3 5.86 25.38 49.44
C HIS A 3 6.19 24.82 48.05
N GLY A 4 5.57 23.71 47.68
CA GLY A 4 5.57 23.19 46.30
C GLY A 4 4.79 24.15 45.39
N PRO A 5 5.18 24.31 44.13
CA PRO A 5 4.50 25.20 43.20
C PRO A 5 3.07 24.72 42.96
N CYS A 6 2.10 25.62 43.19
CA CYS A 6 0.71 25.40 42.90
C CYS A 6 0.49 25.38 41.36
N ILE A 7 0.22 24.22 40.80
CA ILE A 7 -0.11 24.08 39.37
C ILE A 7 -1.48 24.72 39.16
N THR A 8 -1.53 25.84 38.48
CA THR A 8 -2.79 26.52 38.16
C THR A 8 -3.54 25.79 37.00
N LYS A 9 -4.86 25.91 36.99
CA LYS A 9 -5.72 25.30 35.96
C LYS A 9 -5.34 25.74 34.53
N GLY A 10 -4.73 26.94 34.40
CA GLY A 10 -4.22 27.46 33.14
C GLY A 10 -2.96 26.77 32.63
N ASP A 11 -2.14 26.16 33.49
CA ASP A 11 -0.95 25.42 33.08
C ASP A 11 -1.32 24.03 32.54
N SER A 12 -2.42 23.45 33.06
CA SER A 12 -2.99 22.20 32.54
C SER A 12 -3.58 22.39 31.13
N GLU A 13 -4.28 23.49 30.87
CA GLU A 13 -4.85 23.80 29.55
C GLU A 13 -3.77 24.16 28.52
N ARG A 14 -2.69 24.83 28.92
CA ARG A 14 -1.53 25.05 28.05
C ARG A 14 -0.77 23.76 27.74
N GLY A 15 -0.67 22.85 28.70
CA GLY A 15 -0.08 21.51 28.47
C GLY A 15 -0.86 20.69 27.47
N ILE A 16 -2.20 20.77 27.49
CA ILE A 16 -3.07 20.05 26.57
C ILE A 16 -3.01 20.65 25.15
N ASN A 17 -2.95 21.99 25.04
CA ASN A 17 -2.83 22.66 23.74
C ASN A 17 -1.45 22.44 23.07
N ASN A 18 -0.38 22.27 23.85
CA ASN A 18 0.95 21.98 23.33
C ASN A 18 1.17 20.51 22.92
N MET A 19 0.30 19.59 23.32
CA MET A 19 0.31 18.20 22.80
C MET A 19 -0.10 18.10 21.31
N GLY A 20 -0.55 19.20 20.69
CA GLY A 20 -0.84 19.28 19.25
C GLY A 20 0.37 19.49 18.36
N GLU A 21 1.51 19.92 18.90
CA GLU A 21 2.77 20.04 18.15
C GLU A 21 3.56 18.75 18.32
N SER A 22 3.77 18.05 17.21
CA SER A 22 4.64 16.88 17.18
C SER A 22 6.05 17.29 17.63
N GLU A 23 6.71 16.50 18.47
CA GLU A 23 8.09 16.69 18.93
C GLU A 23 9.10 16.91 17.78
N ASN A 24 8.71 16.66 16.53
CA ASN A 24 9.53 16.80 15.33
C ASN A 24 9.14 18.01 14.44
N GLY A 25 8.37 18.98 14.93
CA GLY A 25 8.05 20.20 14.18
C GLY A 25 7.10 20.02 12.98
N LEU A 26 6.57 18.82 12.73
CA LEU A 26 5.61 18.55 11.67
C LEU A 26 4.19 18.92 12.12
N LYS A 27 3.51 19.79 11.37
CA LYS A 27 2.13 20.16 11.65
C LYS A 27 1.19 19.03 11.25
N ARG A 28 0.36 18.53 12.17
CA ARG A 28 -0.71 17.57 11.89
C ARG A 28 -1.76 18.21 10.99
N GLN A 29 -1.80 17.80 9.73
CA GLN A 29 -2.66 18.41 8.71
C GLN A 29 -3.71 17.45 8.15
N ILE A 30 -3.53 16.15 8.28
CA ILE A 30 -4.36 15.11 7.65
C ILE A 30 -5.54 14.78 8.56
N GLY A 31 -6.75 15.14 8.13
CA GLY A 31 -8.00 14.72 8.79
C GLY A 31 -8.38 13.28 8.40
N LEU A 32 -9.41 12.72 9.05
CA LEU A 32 -9.89 11.36 8.84
C LEU A 32 -10.16 11.05 7.35
N PHE A 33 -10.89 11.92 6.67
CA PHE A 33 -11.20 11.73 5.24
C PHE A 33 -9.95 11.69 4.36
N GLY A 34 -8.98 12.55 4.64
CA GLY A 34 -7.68 12.57 3.95
C GLY A 34 -6.89 11.28 4.20
N ALA A 35 -6.87 10.79 5.44
CA ALA A 35 -6.20 9.55 5.82
C ALA A 35 -6.84 8.34 5.10
N VAL A 36 -8.17 8.25 5.07
CA VAL A 36 -8.89 7.20 4.34
C VAL A 36 -8.63 7.27 2.83
N ALA A 37 -8.64 8.47 2.24
CA ALA A 37 -8.35 8.64 0.81
C ALA A 37 -6.93 8.19 0.44
N ILE A 38 -5.94 8.51 1.28
CA ILE A 38 -4.55 8.08 1.10
C ILE A 38 -4.44 6.56 1.24
N LEU A 39 -5.10 5.97 2.24
CA LEU A 39 -5.09 4.53 2.46
C LEU A 39 -5.72 3.79 1.27
N VAL A 40 -6.91 4.20 0.82
CA VAL A 40 -7.58 3.65 -0.35
C VAL A 40 -6.69 3.78 -1.59
N GLY A 41 -6.08 4.97 -1.78
CA GLY A 41 -5.14 5.21 -2.87
C GLY A 41 -3.89 4.32 -2.83
N ALA A 42 -3.41 3.96 -1.65
CA ALA A 42 -2.26 3.08 -1.47
C ALA A 42 -2.61 1.60 -1.67
N VAL A 43 -3.75 1.15 -1.13
CA VAL A 43 -4.22 -0.24 -1.25
C VAL A 43 -4.64 -0.55 -2.68
N ILE A 44 -5.41 0.33 -3.32
CA ILE A 44 -5.78 0.17 -4.74
C ILE A 44 -4.59 0.62 -5.61
N GLY A 45 -3.59 -0.26 -5.69
CA GLY A 45 -2.39 -0.09 -6.51
C GLY A 45 -2.52 -0.72 -7.90
N SER A 46 -1.38 -0.86 -8.60
CA SER A 46 -1.29 -1.62 -9.86
C SER A 46 -1.56 -3.12 -9.70
N GLY A 47 -1.44 -3.63 -8.47
CA GLY A 47 -1.67 -5.04 -8.14
C GLY A 47 -3.04 -5.54 -8.58
N ILE A 48 -4.11 -4.79 -8.32
CA ILE A 48 -5.48 -5.20 -8.68
C ILE A 48 -5.69 -5.39 -10.18
N PHE A 49 -4.92 -4.72 -11.02
CA PHE A 49 -5.01 -4.87 -12.48
C PHE A 49 -4.15 -6.03 -13.03
N MET A 50 -3.07 -6.39 -12.35
CA MET A 50 -2.12 -7.41 -12.82
C MET A 50 -2.33 -8.77 -12.15
N THR A 51 -2.66 -8.75 -10.86
CA THR A 51 -2.71 -9.96 -10.01
C THR A 51 -3.88 -10.90 -10.32
N PRO A 52 -5.12 -10.43 -10.64
CA PRO A 52 -6.23 -11.34 -10.88
C PRO A 52 -5.96 -12.35 -11.99
N GLY A 53 -5.31 -11.93 -13.08
CA GLY A 53 -4.90 -12.82 -14.16
C GLY A 53 -3.89 -13.88 -13.70
N THR A 54 -2.91 -13.49 -12.91
CA THR A 54 -1.89 -14.41 -12.35
C THR A 54 -2.51 -15.38 -11.35
N VAL A 55 -3.40 -14.90 -10.48
CA VAL A 55 -4.12 -15.74 -9.51
C VAL A 55 -5.02 -16.74 -10.25
N ALA A 56 -5.75 -16.31 -11.28
CA ALA A 56 -6.60 -17.18 -12.09
C ALA A 56 -5.79 -18.28 -12.82
N ALA A 57 -4.66 -17.89 -13.41
CA ALA A 57 -3.76 -18.84 -14.08
C ALA A 57 -3.17 -19.88 -13.11
N SER A 58 -2.87 -19.47 -11.87
CA SER A 58 -2.32 -20.33 -10.82
C SER A 58 -3.40 -21.23 -10.21
N ALA A 59 -4.58 -20.69 -9.97
CA ALA A 59 -5.71 -21.39 -9.35
C ALA A 59 -6.32 -22.46 -10.25
N LYS A 60 -6.29 -22.25 -11.58
CA LYS A 60 -6.85 -23.13 -12.63
C LYS A 60 -8.35 -23.43 -12.50
N SER A 61 -8.98 -23.05 -11.40
CA SER A 61 -10.40 -23.26 -11.17
C SER A 61 -11.02 -22.14 -10.32
N PHE A 62 -12.34 -21.93 -10.43
CA PHE A 62 -13.03 -20.84 -9.73
C PHE A 62 -13.00 -21.01 -8.22
N GLY A 63 -13.16 -22.23 -7.70
CA GLY A 63 -13.11 -22.51 -6.27
C GLY A 63 -11.80 -22.08 -5.61
N PRO A 64 -10.64 -22.64 -6.01
CA PRO A 64 -9.32 -22.21 -5.55
C PRO A 64 -9.03 -20.73 -5.75
N PHE A 65 -9.49 -20.14 -6.86
CA PHE A 65 -9.38 -18.70 -7.10
C PHE A 65 -10.07 -17.88 -6.00
N MET A 66 -11.33 -18.20 -5.70
CA MET A 66 -12.10 -17.50 -4.68
C MET A 66 -11.53 -17.72 -3.27
N VAL A 67 -11.13 -18.95 -2.95
CA VAL A 67 -10.52 -19.27 -1.65
C VAL A 67 -9.23 -18.50 -1.46
N ALA A 68 -8.37 -18.41 -2.48
CA ALA A 68 -7.13 -17.62 -2.41
C ALA A 68 -7.40 -16.14 -2.11
N TRP A 69 -8.40 -15.53 -2.76
CA TRP A 69 -8.78 -14.13 -2.52
C TRP A 69 -9.38 -13.91 -1.12
N ILE A 70 -10.22 -14.83 -0.64
CA ILE A 70 -10.81 -14.76 0.70
C ILE A 70 -9.71 -14.87 1.78
N LEU A 71 -8.80 -15.83 1.64
CA LEU A 71 -7.67 -15.99 2.58
C LEU A 71 -6.75 -14.77 2.57
N ALA A 72 -6.43 -14.26 1.39
CA ALA A 72 -5.60 -13.07 1.24
C ALA A 72 -6.28 -11.83 1.86
N GLY A 73 -7.57 -11.64 1.62
CA GLY A 73 -8.36 -10.55 2.20
C GLY A 73 -8.45 -10.64 3.73
N ALA A 74 -8.74 -11.83 4.26
CA ALA A 74 -8.78 -12.07 5.70
C ALA A 74 -7.43 -11.76 6.38
N SER A 75 -6.32 -12.22 5.79
CA SER A 75 -4.99 -11.91 6.31
C SER A 75 -4.67 -10.41 6.21
N GLY A 76 -5.07 -9.73 5.13
CA GLY A 76 -4.93 -8.28 5.00
C GLY A 76 -5.68 -7.51 6.08
N ILE A 77 -6.91 -7.93 6.43
CA ILE A 77 -7.70 -7.35 7.52
C ILE A 77 -6.99 -7.57 8.87
N LEU A 78 -6.56 -8.78 9.17
CA LEU A 78 -5.85 -9.08 10.42
C LEU A 78 -4.57 -8.25 10.56
N CYS A 79 -3.77 -8.15 9.51
CA CYS A 79 -2.58 -7.32 9.51
C CYS A 79 -2.92 -5.83 9.69
N SER A 80 -3.98 -5.33 9.05
CA SER A 80 -4.39 -3.92 9.18
C SER A 80 -4.85 -3.57 10.59
N LEU A 81 -5.49 -4.50 11.32
CA LEU A 81 -5.88 -4.31 12.71
C LEU A 81 -4.66 -4.13 13.63
N VAL A 82 -3.58 -4.87 13.40
CA VAL A 82 -2.32 -4.69 14.16
C VAL A 82 -1.78 -3.26 13.97
N TYR A 83 -1.78 -2.75 12.74
CA TYR A 83 -1.35 -1.38 12.47
C TYR A 83 -2.31 -0.32 13.01
N ALA A 84 -3.61 -0.64 13.07
CA ALA A 84 -4.61 0.23 13.65
C ALA A 84 -4.42 0.42 15.17
N GLU A 85 -3.86 -0.58 15.87
CA GLU A 85 -3.51 -0.46 17.28
C GLU A 85 -2.13 0.19 17.49
N LEU A 86 -1.12 -0.20 16.71
CA LEU A 86 0.24 0.30 16.88
C LEU A 86 0.39 1.77 16.47
N SER A 87 -0.31 2.21 15.44
CA SER A 87 -0.17 3.56 14.90
C SER A 87 -0.59 4.66 15.88
N PRO A 88 -1.74 4.57 16.60
CA PRO A 88 -2.09 5.52 17.64
C PRO A 88 -1.26 5.39 18.93
N ALA A 89 -0.74 4.19 19.22
CA ALA A 89 0.10 3.94 20.38
C ALA A 89 1.50 4.58 20.23
N MET A 90 2.01 4.61 19.00
CA MET A 90 3.32 5.16 18.67
C MET A 90 3.23 6.13 17.48
N PRO A 91 2.67 7.34 17.66
CA PRO A 91 2.40 8.29 16.59
C PRO A 91 3.68 9.04 16.17
N LYS A 92 4.74 8.28 15.85
CA LYS A 92 6.03 8.79 15.37
C LYS A 92 6.12 8.53 13.86
N ALA A 93 6.77 9.44 13.12
CA ALA A 93 7.08 9.21 11.72
C ALA A 93 8.05 8.04 11.56
N GLY A 94 7.78 7.12 10.62
CA GLY A 94 8.64 5.97 10.35
C GLY A 94 7.93 4.61 10.35
N GLY A 95 6.67 4.56 10.80
CA GLY A 95 5.83 3.35 10.74
C GLY A 95 6.48 2.10 11.34
N PRO A 96 6.52 0.97 10.63
CA PRO A 96 7.04 -0.29 11.13
C PRO A 96 8.50 -0.23 11.63
N TYR A 97 9.31 0.68 11.08
CA TYR A 97 10.68 0.91 11.56
C TYR A 97 10.69 1.31 13.05
N VAL A 98 9.80 2.23 13.42
CA VAL A 98 9.67 2.69 14.80
C VAL A 98 9.22 1.55 15.71
N TYR A 99 8.23 0.77 15.28
CA TYR A 99 7.67 -0.32 16.07
C TYR A 99 8.72 -1.41 16.36
N ILE A 100 9.53 -1.76 15.36
CA ILE A 100 10.60 -2.74 15.51
C ILE A 100 11.73 -2.20 16.39
N THR A 101 12.07 -0.93 16.24
CA THR A 101 13.11 -0.29 17.05
C THR A 101 12.71 -0.23 18.52
N GLU A 102 11.47 0.14 18.82
CA GLU A 102 10.95 0.18 20.20
C GLU A 102 10.83 -1.23 20.83
N ALA A 103 10.42 -2.24 20.04
CA ALA A 103 10.23 -3.60 20.54
C ALA A 103 11.53 -4.38 20.71
N PHE A 104 12.49 -4.24 19.79
CA PHE A 104 13.68 -5.10 19.70
C PHE A 104 15.00 -4.33 19.78
N GLY A 105 14.95 -3.00 19.86
CA GLY A 105 16.12 -2.14 19.96
C GLY A 105 16.70 -1.69 18.61
N ASN A 106 17.66 -0.75 18.69
CA ASN A 106 18.23 -0.06 17.54
C ASN A 106 18.91 -0.98 16.51
N GLY A 107 19.51 -2.09 16.94
CA GLY A 107 20.17 -3.04 16.05
C GLY A 107 19.18 -3.71 15.09
N PHE A 108 18.06 -4.19 15.61
CA PHE A 108 17.00 -4.79 14.78
C PHE A 108 16.30 -3.74 13.90
N GLY A 109 16.08 -2.52 14.44
CA GLY A 109 15.57 -1.39 13.65
C GLY A 109 16.46 -1.10 12.45
N PHE A 110 17.76 -1.02 12.65
CA PHE A 110 18.73 -0.80 11.56
C PHE A 110 18.66 -1.90 10.49
N VAL A 111 18.68 -3.17 10.89
CA VAL A 111 18.58 -4.32 9.95
C VAL A 111 17.28 -4.27 9.17
N TYR A 112 16.16 -3.97 9.85
CA TYR A 112 14.86 -3.80 9.20
C TYR A 112 14.88 -2.67 8.16
N GLY A 113 15.37 -1.48 8.53
CA GLY A 113 15.44 -0.33 7.63
C GLY A 113 16.27 -0.62 6.39
N TRP A 114 17.43 -1.27 6.55
CA TRP A 114 18.28 -1.72 5.43
C TRP A 114 17.57 -2.75 4.55
N SER A 115 16.97 -3.77 5.16
CA SER A 115 16.24 -4.82 4.43
C SER A 115 15.09 -4.23 3.62
N MET A 116 14.32 -3.31 4.20
CA MET A 116 13.23 -2.63 3.49
C MET A 116 13.73 -1.73 2.37
N THR A 117 14.79 -0.99 2.58
CA THR A 117 15.31 -0.08 1.55
C THR A 117 15.88 -0.86 0.37
N ILE A 118 16.81 -1.79 0.61
CA ILE A 118 17.52 -2.50 -0.45
C ILE A 118 16.70 -3.67 -0.99
N GLY A 119 16.05 -4.41 -0.12
CA GLY A 119 15.34 -5.64 -0.49
C GLY A 119 13.90 -5.41 -0.99
N ASN A 120 13.27 -4.29 -0.64
CA ASN A 120 11.87 -4.02 -0.98
C ASN A 120 11.70 -2.76 -1.83
N TYR A 121 12.02 -1.56 -1.32
CA TYR A 121 11.65 -0.32 -2.01
C TYR A 121 12.40 -0.11 -3.33
N ILE A 122 13.69 -0.37 -3.39
CA ILE A 122 14.48 -0.22 -4.63
C ILE A 122 14.00 -1.20 -5.70
N PRO A 123 13.89 -2.52 -5.44
CA PRO A 123 13.35 -3.46 -6.41
C PRO A 123 11.90 -3.17 -6.82
N LEU A 124 11.06 -2.72 -5.88
CA LEU A 124 9.66 -2.38 -6.17
C LEU A 124 9.56 -1.24 -7.18
N VAL A 125 10.31 -0.16 -6.99
CA VAL A 125 10.35 0.97 -7.94
C VAL A 125 10.83 0.51 -9.32
N ALA A 126 11.88 -0.31 -9.37
CA ALA A 126 12.40 -0.86 -10.62
C ALA A 126 11.37 -1.77 -11.32
N MET A 127 10.67 -2.62 -10.55
CA MET A 127 9.62 -3.51 -11.05
C MET A 127 8.44 -2.71 -11.63
N LEU A 128 7.97 -1.68 -10.94
CA LEU A 128 6.88 -0.84 -11.42
C LEU A 128 7.25 -0.06 -12.68
N ALA A 129 8.46 0.50 -12.73
CA ALA A 129 8.95 1.23 -13.90
C ALA A 129 9.14 0.33 -15.12
N THR A 130 9.69 -0.87 -14.93
CA THR A 130 9.85 -1.87 -16.01
C THR A 130 8.51 -2.42 -16.45
N GLY A 131 7.57 -2.62 -15.53
CA GLY A 131 6.19 -3.02 -15.83
C GLY A 131 5.48 -1.98 -16.70
N PHE A 132 5.61 -0.71 -16.36
CA PHE A 132 5.10 0.39 -17.18
C PHE A 132 5.72 0.39 -18.59
N ALA A 133 7.05 0.35 -18.67
CA ALA A 133 7.77 0.35 -19.94
C ALA A 133 7.44 -0.85 -20.83
N SER A 134 7.27 -2.05 -20.23
CA SER A 134 6.88 -3.26 -20.93
C SER A 134 5.45 -3.19 -21.50
N ASN A 135 4.52 -2.58 -20.78
CA ASN A 135 3.16 -2.38 -21.29
C ASN A 135 3.14 -1.30 -22.38
N LEU A 136 3.94 -0.25 -22.26
CA LEU A 136 4.10 0.77 -23.31
C LEU A 136 4.69 0.15 -24.58
N ALA A 137 5.65 -0.76 -24.46
CA ALA A 137 6.24 -1.47 -25.59
C ALA A 137 5.24 -2.34 -26.37
N LYS A 138 4.15 -2.82 -25.72
CA LYS A 138 3.06 -3.51 -26.43
C LYS A 138 2.23 -2.57 -27.32
N LEU A 139 2.17 -1.28 -26.95
CA LEU A 139 1.43 -0.26 -27.71
C LEU A 139 2.26 0.34 -28.84
N ILE A 140 3.58 0.36 -28.69
CA ILE A 140 4.52 0.96 -29.67
C ILE A 140 5.39 -0.15 -30.25
N PRO A 141 5.09 -0.65 -31.47
CA PRO A 141 5.92 -1.67 -32.11
C PRO A 141 7.36 -1.18 -32.34
N GLY A 142 8.33 -2.06 -32.10
CA GLY A 142 9.75 -1.77 -32.37
C GLY A 142 10.59 -1.38 -31.14
N ILE A 143 10.01 -1.30 -29.93
CA ILE A 143 10.79 -1.10 -28.71
C ILE A 143 11.55 -2.40 -28.38
N THR A 144 12.88 -2.31 -28.43
CA THR A 144 13.78 -3.43 -28.09
C THR A 144 13.83 -3.66 -26.56
N PRO A 145 14.30 -4.82 -26.07
CA PRO A 145 14.51 -5.06 -24.64
C PRO A 145 15.39 -4.01 -23.95
N VAL A 146 16.37 -3.45 -24.67
CA VAL A 146 17.20 -2.34 -24.20
C VAL A 146 16.36 -1.06 -24.11
N GLY A 147 15.51 -0.80 -25.11
CA GLY A 147 14.58 0.33 -25.12
C GLY A 147 13.65 0.32 -23.92
N ILE A 148 13.13 -0.85 -23.49
CA ILE A 148 12.31 -0.99 -22.28
C ILE A 148 13.07 -0.51 -21.04
N LYS A 149 14.33 -0.92 -20.89
CA LYS A 149 15.17 -0.48 -19.76
C LYS A 149 15.43 1.02 -19.78
N MET A 150 15.66 1.60 -20.97
CA MET A 150 15.86 3.05 -21.12
C MET A 150 14.61 3.83 -20.75
N VAL A 151 13.43 3.39 -21.19
CA VAL A 151 12.15 4.01 -20.85
C VAL A 151 11.90 3.91 -19.35
N ALA A 152 12.12 2.75 -18.75
CA ALA A 152 11.97 2.56 -17.30
C ALA A 152 12.87 3.51 -16.51
N SER A 153 14.14 3.61 -16.88
CA SER A 153 15.09 4.53 -16.25
C SER A 153 14.69 6.00 -16.42
N ALA A 154 14.24 6.37 -17.62
CA ALA A 154 13.77 7.72 -17.89
C ALA A 154 12.55 8.12 -17.04
N VAL A 155 11.60 7.18 -16.83
CA VAL A 155 10.44 7.38 -15.96
C VAL A 155 10.87 7.59 -14.50
N ILE A 156 11.79 6.77 -13.98
CA ILE A 156 12.31 6.93 -12.62
C ILE A 156 12.95 8.32 -12.45
N ILE A 157 13.82 8.72 -13.38
CA ILE A 157 14.50 10.02 -13.34
C ILE A 157 13.48 11.17 -13.43
N ALA A 158 12.49 11.07 -14.31
CA ALA A 158 11.45 12.08 -14.45
C ALA A 158 10.64 12.26 -13.16
N LEU A 159 10.21 11.16 -12.54
CA LEU A 159 9.49 11.19 -11.27
C LEU A 159 10.35 11.71 -10.12
N MET A 160 11.64 11.39 -10.11
CA MET A 160 12.60 11.94 -9.14
C MET A 160 12.71 13.44 -9.26
N ILE A 161 12.90 13.97 -10.48
CA ILE A 161 12.97 15.42 -10.75
C ILE A 161 11.67 16.12 -10.35
N LEU A 162 10.51 15.52 -10.63
CA LEU A 162 9.22 16.07 -10.24
C LEU A 162 9.07 16.16 -8.72
N ASN A 163 9.53 15.15 -7.98
CA ASN A 163 9.51 15.15 -6.52
C ASN A 163 10.44 16.20 -5.91
N ILE A 164 11.62 16.39 -6.49
CA ILE A 164 12.59 17.42 -6.04
C ILE A 164 12.01 18.83 -6.23
N ARG A 165 11.25 19.05 -7.30
CA ARG A 165 10.64 20.37 -7.60
C ARG A 165 9.48 20.76 -6.69
N GLY A 166 8.97 19.86 -5.87
CA GLY A 166 8.01 20.17 -4.83
C GLY A 166 6.91 19.13 -4.64
N THR A 167 6.54 18.91 -3.42
CA THR A 167 5.52 17.93 -2.97
C THR A 167 4.12 18.21 -3.54
N LYS A 168 3.78 19.47 -3.82
CA LYS A 168 2.47 19.86 -4.38
C LYS A 168 2.26 19.28 -5.78
N LEU A 169 3.28 19.34 -6.65
CA LEU A 169 3.18 18.82 -8.01
C LEU A 169 3.09 17.28 -7.99
N GLY A 170 3.93 16.62 -7.17
CA GLY A 170 3.90 15.17 -6.98
C GLY A 170 2.54 14.68 -6.46
N SER A 171 1.96 15.35 -5.47
CA SER A 171 0.64 14.97 -4.93
C SER A 171 -0.49 15.18 -5.95
N THR A 172 -0.45 16.26 -6.74
CA THR A 172 -1.45 16.49 -7.80
C THR A 172 -1.41 15.37 -8.84
N ILE A 173 -0.22 15.01 -9.32
CA ILE A 173 -0.04 13.91 -10.26
C ILE A 173 -0.53 12.59 -9.66
N ALA A 174 -0.16 12.29 -8.41
CA ALA A 174 -0.62 11.10 -7.71
C ALA A 174 -2.15 11.04 -7.60
N ASN A 175 -2.80 12.17 -7.31
CA ASN A 175 -4.27 12.26 -7.24
C ASN A 175 -4.93 12.01 -8.59
N ILE A 176 -4.40 12.58 -9.69
CA ILE A 176 -4.92 12.35 -11.05
C ILE A 176 -4.84 10.85 -11.38
N PHE A 177 -3.69 10.22 -11.15
CA PHE A 177 -3.54 8.79 -11.37
C PHE A 177 -4.44 7.94 -10.45
N THR A 178 -4.68 8.38 -9.22
CA THR A 178 -5.59 7.69 -8.30
C THR A 178 -7.03 7.73 -8.80
N VAL A 179 -7.52 8.89 -9.25
CA VAL A 179 -8.84 8.99 -9.86
C VAL A 179 -8.91 8.15 -11.13
N GLY A 180 -7.89 8.21 -11.99
CA GLY A 180 -7.83 7.44 -13.24
C GLY A 180 -7.91 5.92 -12.99
N LYS A 181 -7.17 5.40 -12.00
CA LYS A 181 -7.21 3.96 -11.66
C LYS A 181 -8.56 3.53 -11.06
N LEU A 182 -9.22 4.39 -10.26
CA LEU A 182 -10.55 4.11 -9.72
C LEU A 182 -11.60 4.06 -10.82
N LEU A 183 -11.55 5.01 -11.78
CA LEU A 183 -12.43 5.00 -12.95
C LEU A 183 -12.18 3.75 -13.82
N ALA A 184 -10.93 3.40 -14.08
CA ALA A 184 -10.60 2.19 -14.83
C ALA A 184 -11.11 0.92 -14.14
N LEU A 185 -10.99 0.82 -12.81
CA LEU A 185 -11.52 -0.30 -12.04
C LEU A 185 -13.04 -0.37 -12.13
N LEU A 186 -13.72 0.78 -12.00
CA LEU A 186 -15.17 0.88 -12.14
C LEU A 186 -15.63 0.41 -13.53
N LEU A 187 -14.94 0.84 -14.58
CA LEU A 187 -15.22 0.40 -15.96
C LEU A 187 -15.06 -1.12 -16.13
N VAL A 188 -14.01 -1.70 -15.54
CA VAL A 188 -13.80 -3.16 -15.57
C VAL A 188 -14.93 -3.89 -14.83
N ILE A 189 -15.36 -3.39 -13.67
CA ILE A 189 -16.46 -3.99 -12.90
C ILE A 189 -17.76 -3.91 -13.69
N ILE A 190 -18.13 -2.73 -14.19
CA ILE A 190 -19.35 -2.52 -14.96
C ILE A 190 -19.30 -3.38 -16.24
N GLY A 191 -18.20 -3.32 -16.98
CA GLY A 191 -18.01 -4.13 -18.19
C GLY A 191 -18.13 -5.62 -17.89
N GLY A 192 -17.52 -6.09 -16.80
CA GLY A 192 -17.63 -7.48 -16.38
C GLY A 192 -19.06 -7.95 -16.15
N PHE A 193 -19.92 -7.11 -15.59
CA PHE A 193 -21.35 -7.45 -15.42
C PHE A 193 -22.09 -7.70 -16.74
N PHE A 194 -21.72 -7.00 -17.80
CA PHE A 194 -22.33 -7.19 -19.13
C PHE A 194 -21.85 -8.46 -19.84
N PHE A 195 -20.70 -8.98 -19.48
CA PHE A 195 -20.08 -10.17 -20.09
C PHE A 195 -20.12 -11.42 -19.19
N ILE A 196 -20.91 -11.39 -18.11
CA ILE A 196 -21.13 -12.56 -17.27
C ILE A 196 -21.91 -13.60 -18.04
N SER A 197 -21.28 -14.75 -18.33
CA SER A 197 -21.96 -15.95 -18.82
C SER A 197 -21.83 -17.08 -17.79
N PRO A 198 -22.90 -17.85 -17.53
CA PRO A 198 -22.88 -18.96 -16.57
C PRO A 198 -21.81 -20.00 -16.89
N GLU A 199 -21.49 -20.19 -18.16
CA GLU A 199 -20.47 -21.13 -18.63
C GLU A 199 -19.07 -20.83 -18.08
N ASN A 200 -18.75 -19.56 -17.82
CA ASN A 200 -17.47 -19.15 -17.24
C ASN A 200 -17.28 -19.64 -15.79
N PHE A 201 -18.36 -20.02 -15.11
CA PHE A 201 -18.32 -20.53 -13.73
C PHE A 201 -18.34 -22.05 -13.68
N THR A 202 -18.84 -22.73 -14.71
CA THR A 202 -19.02 -24.17 -14.76
C THR A 202 -17.87 -24.92 -15.43
N SER A 203 -17.17 -24.29 -16.38
CA SER A 203 -16.04 -24.90 -17.12
C SER A 203 -14.82 -25.23 -16.27
N VAL A 204 -14.88 -24.84 -14.99
CA VAL A 204 -13.76 -24.86 -14.03
C VAL A 204 -13.85 -26.03 -13.03
N THR A 205 -14.86 -26.90 -13.11
CA THR A 205 -15.13 -27.92 -12.08
C THR A 205 -14.58 -29.33 -12.38
N THR A 206 -13.71 -29.50 -13.39
CA THR A 206 -13.28 -30.83 -13.82
C THR A 206 -11.86 -31.26 -13.44
N SER A 207 -11.30 -30.65 -12.36
CA SER A 207 -9.97 -31.03 -11.87
C SER A 207 -10.08 -31.90 -10.62
N SER A 208 -9.28 -32.97 -10.54
CA SER A 208 -9.19 -33.82 -9.35
C SER A 208 -8.88 -33.06 -8.07
N GLN A 209 -9.48 -33.42 -6.94
CA GLN A 209 -9.36 -32.73 -5.63
C GLN A 209 -7.92 -32.38 -5.18
N THR A 210 -6.95 -33.25 -5.51
CA THR A 210 -5.54 -33.02 -5.18
C THR A 210 -4.90 -31.87 -5.95
N ALA A 211 -5.36 -31.61 -7.19
CA ALA A 211 -4.91 -30.47 -8.00
C ALA A 211 -5.49 -29.15 -7.50
N GLU A 212 -6.64 -29.17 -6.82
CA GLU A 212 -7.31 -27.96 -6.31
C GLU A 212 -6.55 -27.31 -5.16
N TRP A 213 -6.06 -28.07 -4.18
CA TRP A 213 -5.31 -27.52 -3.04
C TRP A 213 -3.96 -26.92 -3.44
N ASN A 214 -3.24 -27.55 -4.37
CA ASN A 214 -2.01 -26.98 -4.92
C ASN A 214 -2.29 -25.69 -5.69
N GLY A 215 -3.45 -25.57 -6.33
CA GLY A 215 -3.94 -24.35 -6.97
C GLY A 215 -4.19 -23.22 -5.97
N VAL A 216 -4.78 -23.50 -4.81
CA VAL A 216 -4.99 -22.53 -3.74
C VAL A 216 -3.66 -21.95 -3.23
N LEU A 217 -2.70 -22.82 -2.88
CA LEU A 217 -1.39 -22.38 -2.34
C LEU A 217 -0.60 -21.54 -3.33
N SER A 218 -0.58 -21.94 -4.62
CA SER A 218 0.13 -21.17 -5.66
C SER A 218 -0.56 -19.85 -6.00
N ALA A 219 -1.88 -19.77 -5.86
CA ALA A 219 -2.68 -18.58 -6.08
C ALA A 219 -2.70 -17.63 -4.86
N ALA A 220 -2.57 -18.17 -3.64
CA ALA A 220 -2.63 -17.38 -2.41
C ALA A 220 -1.49 -16.35 -2.30
N PHE A 221 -0.27 -16.69 -2.71
CA PHE A 221 0.87 -15.79 -2.62
C PHE A 221 0.70 -14.51 -3.47
N PRO A 222 0.40 -14.56 -4.78
CA PRO A 222 0.14 -13.36 -5.55
C PRO A 222 -1.13 -12.63 -5.09
N ALA A 223 -2.17 -13.34 -4.62
CA ALA A 223 -3.35 -12.71 -4.05
C ALA A 223 -3.00 -11.92 -2.78
N PHE A 224 -2.19 -12.47 -1.88
CA PHE A 224 -1.73 -11.78 -0.67
C PHE A 224 -0.95 -10.51 -1.00
N LEU A 225 -0.07 -10.55 -1.99
CA LEU A 225 0.68 -9.36 -2.43
C LEU A 225 -0.23 -8.24 -2.96
N ALA A 226 -1.39 -8.57 -3.52
CA ALA A 226 -2.35 -7.59 -4.02
C ALA A 226 -3.04 -6.79 -2.90
N PHE A 227 -3.13 -7.34 -1.69
CA PHE A 227 -3.67 -6.65 -0.51
C PHE A 227 -2.65 -5.78 0.23
N GLY A 228 -1.43 -5.62 -0.29
CA GLY A 228 -0.43 -4.72 0.28
C GLY A 228 -0.89 -3.26 0.32
N GLY A 229 -0.17 -2.42 1.09
CA GLY A 229 -0.44 -0.99 1.18
C GLY A 229 -1.16 -0.54 2.47
N TYR A 230 -1.80 -1.43 3.23
CA TYR A 230 -2.46 -1.12 4.51
C TYR A 230 -1.53 -0.49 5.55
N TYR A 231 -0.26 -0.80 5.52
CA TYR A 231 0.76 -0.24 6.42
C TYR A 231 1.20 1.19 6.04
N GLN A 232 0.79 1.70 4.88
CA GLN A 232 1.23 3.00 4.38
C GLN A 232 0.80 4.15 5.31
N LEU A 233 -0.37 4.01 5.94
CA LEU A 233 -0.87 5.01 6.89
C LEU A 233 0.02 5.11 8.14
N ALA A 234 0.64 4.01 8.56
CA ALA A 234 1.55 3.97 9.70
C ALA A 234 2.78 4.87 9.51
N TYR A 235 3.27 5.04 8.28
CA TYR A 235 4.37 5.96 7.98
C TYR A 235 3.99 7.43 8.14
N MET A 236 2.69 7.75 8.02
CA MET A 236 2.13 9.10 8.07
C MET A 236 1.41 9.38 9.40
N SER A 237 1.54 8.51 10.39
CA SER A 237 0.82 8.62 11.67
C SER A 237 1.11 9.93 12.42
N ALA A 238 2.31 10.50 12.25
CA ALA A 238 2.69 11.78 12.82
C ALA A 238 1.93 12.99 12.23
N ASP A 239 1.45 12.86 10.98
CA ASP A 239 0.77 13.93 10.24
C ASP A 239 -0.76 13.90 10.42
N ILE A 240 -1.30 12.85 11.06
CA ILE A 240 -2.74 12.64 11.26
C ILE A 240 -3.21 13.43 12.47
N LYS A 241 -4.32 14.20 12.28
CA LYS A 241 -5.04 14.85 13.38
C LYS A 241 -5.80 13.77 14.17
N ASP A 242 -5.74 13.84 15.49
CA ASP A 242 -6.45 12.94 16.40
C ASP A 242 -6.27 11.44 16.06
N PRO A 243 -5.04 10.89 16.08
CA PRO A 243 -4.76 9.52 15.65
C PRO A 243 -5.44 8.43 16.52
N ARG A 244 -6.09 8.83 17.62
CA ARG A 244 -6.83 7.94 18.53
C ARG A 244 -8.33 7.84 18.24
N LYS A 245 -8.84 8.61 17.28
CA LYS A 245 -10.20 8.53 16.75
C LYS A 245 -10.25 7.69 15.50
#